data_c672f8a357012cbbc00b3c078f2ffce4
#
_entry.id   c672f8a357012cbbc00b3c078f2ffce4
#
_cell.length_a   1.000
_cell.length_b   1.000
_cell.length_c   1.000
_cell.angle_alpha   90.00
_cell.angle_beta   90.00
_cell.angle_gamma   90.00
#
_symmetry.space_group_name_H-M   'P 1'
#
loop_
_entity.id
_entity.type
_entity.pdbx_description
1 polymer ?
#
loop_
_entity_poly.entity_id
_entity_poly.type
_entity_poly.pdbx_seq_one_letter_code
_entity_poly.pdbx_strand_id
1 'polypeptide(L)'
;MNDELPDVQAGFRQGRRTRGQIANISWIIGKSKEFQKNIYFCFIDYTKAFDCAHHTKMWKILKEMGIPDHLTCLLRNVYAGQGATVRTGHGTTDQFQIGKGVCQGSILSPCLFNLYSEYIIGNAGLDEAQAGINIAGRNINNLRCAEDIMFTAESEEEIMSLLMKVKKESEKVGLKLI
;
A
#
# COMPACT_ATOMS: atom_id res chain seq x y z
N MET A 1 -6.18 1.67 15.10
CA MET A 1 -5.41 1.47 13.84
C MET A 1 -6.12 0.57 12.82
N ASN A 2 -6.70 -0.56 13.20
CA ASN A 2 -7.48 -1.40 12.24
C ASN A 2 -8.73 -0.70 11.68
N ASP A 3 -9.32 0.20 12.44
CA ASP A 3 -10.56 0.93 12.09
C ASP A 3 -10.28 2.16 11.20
N GLU A 4 -9.02 2.56 11.08
CA GLU A 4 -8.55 3.68 10.26
C GLU A 4 -8.28 3.28 8.78
N LEU A 5 -8.21 1.98 8.52
CA LEU A 5 -7.93 1.47 7.18
C LEU A 5 -9.24 1.15 6.44
N PRO A 6 -9.37 1.53 5.16
CA PRO A 6 -10.57 1.25 4.38
C PRO A 6 -10.79 -0.24 4.17
N ASP A 7 -12.02 -0.63 3.89
CA ASP A 7 -12.42 -2.03 3.72
C ASP A 7 -11.74 -2.75 2.54
N VAL A 8 -11.27 -2.00 1.57
CA VAL A 8 -10.55 -2.53 0.40
C VAL A 8 -9.13 -3.03 0.73
N GLN A 9 -8.54 -2.54 1.85
CA GLN A 9 -7.24 -3.04 2.34
C GLN A 9 -7.43 -4.28 3.19
N ALA A 10 -6.83 -5.40 2.78
CA ALA A 10 -6.88 -6.67 3.51
C ALA A 10 -5.53 -7.06 4.13
N GLY A 11 -4.43 -6.42 3.73
CA GLY A 11 -3.08 -6.74 4.19
C GLY A 11 -2.89 -6.51 5.68
N PHE A 12 -2.40 -7.53 6.39
CA PHE A 12 -2.07 -7.47 7.81
C PHE A 12 -3.21 -7.00 8.75
N ARG A 13 -4.46 -7.21 8.33
CA ARG A 13 -5.65 -6.90 9.15
C ARG A 13 -6.23 -8.13 9.78
N GLN A 14 -6.64 -8.00 11.05
CA GLN A 14 -7.33 -9.07 11.76
C GLN A 14 -8.66 -9.40 11.07
N GLY A 15 -8.91 -10.70 10.83
CA GLY A 15 -10.11 -11.18 10.16
C GLY A 15 -10.10 -11.02 8.63
N ARG A 16 -9.12 -10.34 8.05
CA ARG A 16 -8.93 -10.23 6.60
C ARG A 16 -7.83 -11.19 6.14
N ARG A 17 -8.00 -11.78 4.97
CA ARG A 17 -7.05 -12.76 4.40
C ARG A 17 -6.99 -12.60 2.88
N THR A 18 -5.87 -12.95 2.28
CA THR A 18 -5.68 -13.01 0.81
C THR A 18 -6.79 -13.83 0.13
N ARG A 19 -7.24 -14.92 0.77
CA ARG A 19 -8.37 -15.73 0.28
C ARG A 19 -9.65 -14.92 0.10
N GLY A 20 -9.91 -13.93 0.97
CA GLY A 20 -11.03 -13.00 0.84
C GLY A 20 -10.91 -12.12 -0.40
N GLN A 21 -9.71 -11.61 -0.69
CA GLN A 21 -9.47 -10.81 -1.90
C GLN A 21 -9.61 -11.64 -3.18
N ILE A 22 -9.15 -12.90 -3.18
CA ILE A 22 -9.36 -13.83 -4.29
C ILE A 22 -10.87 -14.07 -4.52
N ALA A 23 -11.65 -14.24 -3.44
CA ALA A 23 -13.10 -14.39 -3.54
C ALA A 23 -13.76 -13.12 -4.10
N ASN A 24 -13.31 -11.92 -3.70
CA ASN A 24 -13.78 -10.65 -4.24
C ASN A 24 -13.51 -10.55 -5.75
N ILE A 25 -12.29 -10.87 -6.20
CA ILE A 25 -11.94 -10.88 -7.62
C ILE A 25 -12.82 -11.87 -8.40
N SER A 26 -12.98 -13.09 -7.89
CA SER A 26 -13.83 -14.11 -8.50
C SER A 26 -15.28 -13.67 -8.60
N TRP A 27 -15.80 -12.99 -7.57
CA TRP A 27 -17.13 -12.43 -7.55
C TRP A 27 -17.29 -11.30 -8.57
N ILE A 28 -16.30 -10.38 -8.67
CA ILE A 28 -16.28 -9.31 -9.67
C ILE A 28 -16.33 -9.89 -11.09
N ILE A 29 -15.49 -10.88 -11.39
CA ILE A 29 -15.48 -11.56 -12.70
C ILE A 29 -16.82 -12.24 -12.99
N GLY A 30 -17.41 -12.91 -12.00
CA GLY A 30 -18.72 -13.54 -12.13
C GLY A 30 -19.83 -12.53 -12.46
N LYS A 31 -19.85 -11.40 -11.75
CA LYS A 31 -20.82 -10.32 -11.98
C LYS A 31 -20.60 -9.61 -13.32
N SER A 32 -19.36 -9.37 -13.70
CA SER A 32 -19.04 -8.80 -15.02
C SER A 32 -19.59 -9.67 -16.16
N LYS A 33 -19.45 -11.00 -16.07
CA LYS A 33 -20.02 -11.94 -17.03
C LYS A 33 -21.55 -11.93 -17.03
N GLU A 34 -22.17 -11.91 -15.84
CA GLU A 34 -23.62 -11.87 -15.68
C GLU A 34 -24.23 -10.62 -16.35
N PHE A 35 -23.58 -9.47 -16.17
CA PHE A 35 -24.04 -8.20 -16.75
C PHE A 35 -23.45 -7.90 -18.14
N GLN A 36 -22.70 -8.81 -18.73
CA GLN A 36 -22.04 -8.66 -20.05
C GLN A 36 -21.18 -7.38 -20.15
N LYS A 37 -20.50 -7.02 -19.06
CA LYS A 37 -19.62 -5.86 -19.00
C LYS A 37 -18.17 -6.28 -19.22
N ASN A 38 -17.46 -5.49 -20.02
CA ASN A 38 -16.01 -5.62 -20.11
C ASN A 38 -15.37 -5.18 -18.80
N ILE A 39 -14.33 -5.88 -18.38
CA ILE A 39 -13.56 -5.56 -17.21
C ILE A 39 -12.08 -5.70 -17.50
N TYR A 40 -11.33 -4.71 -17.04
CA TYR A 40 -9.89 -4.66 -17.12
C TYR A 40 -9.31 -4.72 -15.71
N PHE A 41 -8.23 -5.48 -15.56
CA PHE A 41 -7.47 -5.57 -14.30
C PHE A 41 -6.04 -5.11 -14.53
N CYS A 42 -5.50 -4.35 -13.60
CA CYS A 42 -4.09 -4.02 -13.52
C CYS A 42 -3.57 -4.39 -12.14
N PHE A 43 -2.57 -5.24 -12.09
CA PHE A 43 -1.89 -5.62 -10.85
C PHE A 43 -0.60 -4.80 -10.74
N ILE A 44 -0.41 -4.20 -9.58
CA ILE A 44 0.73 -3.34 -9.27
C ILE A 44 1.53 -3.99 -8.16
N ASP A 45 2.82 -4.06 -8.37
CA ASP A 45 3.81 -4.42 -7.38
C ASP A 45 4.82 -3.29 -7.20
N TYR A 46 5.41 -3.17 -6.02
CA TYR A 46 6.44 -2.18 -5.71
C TYR A 46 7.80 -2.84 -5.58
N THR A 47 8.81 -2.24 -6.19
CA THR A 47 10.19 -2.67 -6.03
C THR A 47 10.62 -2.50 -4.57
N LYS A 48 10.80 -3.61 -3.84
CA LYS A 48 11.27 -3.59 -2.45
C LYS A 48 10.50 -2.60 -1.56
N ALA A 49 9.17 -2.68 -1.60
CA ALA A 49 8.26 -1.74 -0.94
C ALA A 49 8.68 -1.41 0.49
N PHE A 50 8.86 -2.44 1.32
CA PHE A 50 9.23 -2.30 2.73
C PHE A 50 10.63 -1.69 2.93
N ASP A 51 11.57 -1.94 2.02
CA ASP A 51 12.96 -1.44 2.11
C ASP A 51 13.08 0.01 1.60
N CYS A 52 12.11 0.50 0.84
CA CYS A 52 12.17 1.81 0.18
C CYS A 52 11.45 2.93 0.93
N ALA A 53 10.69 2.64 1.98
CA ALA A 53 9.98 3.64 2.76
C ALA A 53 10.96 4.57 3.49
N HIS A 54 11.06 5.83 3.06
CA HIS A 54 11.97 6.80 3.69
C HIS A 54 11.46 7.27 5.05
N HIS A 55 12.26 7.12 6.11
CA HIS A 55 11.89 7.47 7.48
C HIS A 55 11.43 8.93 7.59
N THR A 56 12.17 9.89 7.02
CA THR A 56 11.79 11.31 7.06
C THR A 56 10.44 11.60 6.41
N LYS A 57 10.15 10.95 5.28
CA LYS A 57 8.86 11.07 4.58
C LYS A 57 7.75 10.40 5.38
N MET A 58 8.03 9.22 5.96
CA MET A 58 7.07 8.48 6.79
C MET A 58 6.58 9.32 7.97
N TRP A 59 7.49 9.99 8.70
CA TRP A 59 7.09 10.84 9.84
C TRP A 59 6.24 12.03 9.42
N LYS A 60 6.53 12.61 8.25
CA LYS A 60 5.71 13.68 7.67
C LYS A 60 4.31 13.17 7.32
N ILE A 61 4.23 12.03 6.64
CA ILE A 61 2.98 11.37 6.26
C ILE A 61 2.12 11.08 7.48
N LEU A 62 2.67 10.45 8.52
CA LEU A 62 1.93 10.15 9.74
C LEU A 62 1.32 11.41 10.38
N LYS A 63 2.07 12.52 10.37
CA LYS A 63 1.59 13.81 10.87
C LYS A 63 0.46 14.38 9.99
N GLU A 64 0.59 14.32 8.68
CA GLU A 64 -0.44 14.76 7.72
C GLU A 64 -1.71 13.92 7.80
N MET A 65 -1.59 12.64 8.16
CA MET A 65 -2.72 11.75 8.43
C MET A 65 -3.36 11.97 9.82
N GLY A 66 -2.88 12.93 10.61
CA GLY A 66 -3.43 13.25 11.93
C GLY A 66 -3.00 12.30 13.05
N ILE A 67 -1.95 11.49 12.84
CA ILE A 67 -1.40 10.67 13.92
C ILE A 67 -0.79 11.59 15.00
N PRO A 68 -1.16 11.41 16.28
CA PRO A 68 -0.70 12.27 17.36
C PRO A 68 0.82 12.39 17.45
N ASP A 69 1.32 13.61 17.70
CA ASP A 69 2.76 13.90 17.72
C ASP A 69 3.53 13.02 18.72
N HIS A 70 2.95 12.67 19.88
CA HIS A 70 3.61 11.80 20.86
C HIS A 70 3.83 10.37 20.33
N LEU A 71 2.88 9.82 19.54
CA LEU A 71 3.04 8.51 18.92
C LEU A 71 4.08 8.55 17.80
N THR A 72 4.04 9.60 16.97
CA THR A 72 5.05 9.81 15.92
C THR A 72 6.44 9.96 16.53
N CYS A 73 6.58 10.65 17.66
CA CYS A 73 7.85 10.77 18.39
C CYS A 73 8.34 9.42 18.92
N LEU A 74 7.46 8.61 19.52
CA LEU A 74 7.81 7.25 19.96
C LEU A 74 8.31 6.39 18.79
N LEU A 75 7.60 6.39 17.67
CA LEU A 75 8.02 5.66 16.47
C LEU A 75 9.38 6.14 15.96
N ARG A 76 9.60 7.45 15.88
CA ARG A 76 10.91 8.02 15.52
C ARG A 76 12.03 7.55 16.42
N ASN A 77 11.79 7.50 17.73
CA ASN A 77 12.78 7.01 18.70
C ASN A 77 13.10 5.52 18.51
N VAL A 78 12.10 4.70 18.19
CA VAL A 78 12.32 3.27 17.88
C VAL A 78 13.19 3.09 16.63
N TYR A 79 13.05 3.98 15.64
CA TYR A 79 13.82 3.93 14.40
C TYR A 79 15.14 4.75 14.46
N ALA A 80 15.28 5.61 15.46
CA ALA A 80 16.49 6.41 15.63
C ALA A 80 17.69 5.54 16.01
N GLY A 81 18.81 5.75 15.31
CA GLY A 81 20.05 5.05 15.61
C GLY A 81 20.03 3.56 15.26
N GLN A 82 19.04 3.08 14.53
CA GLN A 82 19.05 1.69 14.06
C GLN A 82 20.26 1.46 13.16
N GLY A 83 21.09 0.49 13.53
CA GLY A 83 22.22 0.04 12.77
C GLY A 83 22.09 -1.44 12.43
N ALA A 84 22.73 -1.85 11.35
CA ALA A 84 22.81 -3.24 10.95
C ALA A 84 24.25 -3.65 10.72
N THR A 85 24.51 -4.95 10.91
CA THR A 85 25.74 -5.62 10.50
C THR A 85 25.37 -6.81 9.64
N VAL A 86 26.20 -7.14 8.67
CA VAL A 86 26.00 -8.31 7.81
C VAL A 86 27.04 -9.36 8.16
N ARG A 87 26.59 -10.57 8.49
CA ARG A 87 27.44 -11.72 8.71
C ARG A 87 27.68 -12.42 7.37
N THR A 88 28.95 -12.52 6.99
CA THR A 88 29.38 -13.23 5.77
C THR A 88 30.25 -14.44 6.16
N GLY A 89 30.60 -15.27 5.18
CA GLY A 89 31.56 -16.35 5.38
C GLY A 89 32.97 -15.90 5.78
N HIS A 90 33.29 -14.59 5.60
CA HIS A 90 34.60 -13.99 5.93
C HIS A 90 34.56 -13.14 7.20
N GLY A 91 33.45 -13.10 7.94
CA GLY A 91 33.30 -12.32 9.16
C GLY A 91 32.04 -11.44 9.16
N THR A 92 32.00 -10.50 10.11
CA THR A 92 30.90 -9.54 10.24
C THR A 92 31.36 -8.17 9.78
N THR A 93 30.54 -7.46 9.02
CA THR A 93 30.82 -6.09 8.58
C THR A 93 30.80 -5.12 9.76
N ASP A 94 31.38 -3.94 9.58
CA ASP A 94 31.15 -2.82 10.48
C ASP A 94 29.66 -2.45 10.50
N GLN A 95 29.23 -1.85 11.61
CA GLN A 95 27.85 -1.39 11.78
C GLN A 95 27.60 -0.18 10.87
N PHE A 96 26.51 -0.23 10.10
CA PHE A 96 26.04 0.89 9.28
C PHE A 96 24.63 1.32 9.70
N GLN A 97 24.34 2.61 9.52
CA GLN A 97 23.05 3.18 9.89
C GLN A 97 21.97 2.87 8.86
N ILE A 98 20.77 2.56 9.36
CA ILE A 98 19.58 2.33 8.53
C ILE A 98 18.76 3.63 8.49
N GLY A 99 18.70 4.27 7.30
CA GLY A 99 17.97 5.53 7.09
C GLY A 99 16.66 5.39 6.34
N LYS A 100 16.33 4.18 5.87
CA LYS A 100 15.09 3.89 5.13
C LYS A 100 14.68 2.44 5.33
N GLY A 101 13.44 2.16 4.99
CA GLY A 101 12.81 0.85 5.12
C GLY A 101 12.16 0.64 6.47
N VAL A 102 11.21 -0.28 6.50
CA VAL A 102 10.60 -0.77 7.72
C VAL A 102 11.13 -2.16 8.03
N CYS A 103 11.43 -2.43 9.29
CA CYS A 103 12.09 -3.66 9.71
C CYS A 103 11.19 -4.88 9.45
N GLN A 104 11.60 -5.76 8.56
CA GLN A 104 10.88 -7.02 8.30
C GLN A 104 10.88 -7.87 9.58
N GLY A 105 9.71 -8.43 9.93
CA GLY A 105 9.49 -9.18 11.17
C GLY A 105 9.10 -8.33 12.38
N SER A 106 9.15 -7.00 12.30
CA SER A 106 8.59 -6.13 13.34
C SER A 106 7.07 -6.08 13.25
N ILE A 107 6.38 -6.15 14.38
CA ILE A 107 4.92 -6.03 14.45
C ILE A 107 4.38 -4.66 13.99
N LEU A 108 5.23 -3.62 14.04
CA LEU A 108 4.88 -2.25 13.64
C LEU A 108 4.99 -2.04 12.13
N SER A 109 5.89 -2.76 11.46
CA SER A 109 6.22 -2.52 10.05
C SER A 109 5.03 -2.66 9.11
N PRO A 110 4.17 -3.69 9.22
CA PRO A 110 2.98 -3.81 8.40
C PRO A 110 2.01 -2.64 8.59
N CYS A 111 1.82 -2.18 9.83
CA CYS A 111 0.95 -1.05 10.13
C CYS A 111 1.48 0.25 9.54
N LEU A 112 2.77 0.51 9.70
CA LEU A 112 3.42 1.71 9.14
C LEU A 112 3.38 1.71 7.62
N PHE A 113 3.62 0.55 7.00
CA PHE A 113 3.55 0.44 5.55
C PHE A 113 2.12 0.63 5.03
N ASN A 114 1.12 0.04 5.68
CA ASN A 114 -0.28 0.24 5.32
C ASN A 114 -0.67 1.73 5.36
N LEU A 115 -0.30 2.45 6.43
CA LEU A 115 -0.55 3.91 6.52
C LEU A 115 0.17 4.67 5.39
N TYR A 116 1.40 4.29 5.08
CA TYR A 116 2.16 4.88 3.98
C TYR A 116 1.49 4.66 2.62
N SER A 117 0.99 3.45 2.38
CA SER A 117 0.24 3.09 1.17
C SER A 117 -1.10 3.84 1.10
N GLU A 118 -1.84 3.92 2.21
CA GLU A 118 -3.11 4.66 2.25
C GLU A 118 -2.94 6.14 1.95
N TYR A 119 -1.87 6.76 2.44
CA TYR A 119 -1.54 8.14 2.09
C TYR A 119 -1.33 8.34 0.59
N ILE A 120 -0.61 7.42 -0.07
CA ILE A 120 -0.39 7.46 -1.52
C ILE A 120 -1.72 7.38 -2.27
N ILE A 121 -2.54 6.43 -1.89
CA ILE A 121 -3.82 6.14 -2.55
C ILE A 121 -4.82 7.29 -2.34
N GLY A 122 -4.89 7.84 -1.12
CA GLY A 122 -5.71 9.02 -0.82
C GLY A 122 -5.32 10.23 -1.66
N ASN A 123 -4.00 10.52 -1.76
CA ASN A 123 -3.52 11.64 -2.59
C ASN A 123 -3.68 11.39 -4.10
N ALA A 124 -3.74 10.14 -4.54
CA ALA A 124 -4.08 9.79 -5.91
C ALA A 124 -5.58 10.01 -6.23
N GLY A 125 -6.41 10.28 -5.22
CA GLY A 125 -7.85 10.52 -5.38
C GLY A 125 -8.60 9.30 -5.91
N LEU A 126 -8.18 8.09 -5.53
CA LEU A 126 -8.83 6.87 -6.01
C LEU A 126 -10.21 6.66 -5.42
N ASP A 127 -10.40 7.06 -4.17
CA ASP A 127 -11.68 6.88 -3.48
C ASP A 127 -12.77 7.80 -4.05
N GLU A 128 -12.38 8.93 -4.66
CA GLU A 128 -13.26 9.89 -5.34
C GLU A 128 -13.33 9.64 -6.87
N ALA A 129 -12.52 8.71 -7.39
CA ALA A 129 -12.47 8.47 -8.81
C ALA A 129 -13.79 7.83 -9.30
N GLN A 130 -14.35 8.39 -10.38
CA GLN A 130 -15.50 7.78 -11.07
C GLN A 130 -15.10 6.52 -11.86
N ALA A 131 -13.81 6.37 -12.17
CA ALA A 131 -13.24 5.18 -12.78
C ALA A 131 -13.46 3.96 -11.89
N GLY A 132 -13.71 2.82 -12.48
CA GLY A 132 -14.00 1.57 -11.79
C GLY A 132 -15.17 0.84 -12.41
N ILE A 133 -15.58 -0.25 -11.81
CA ILE A 133 -16.78 -0.99 -12.22
C ILE A 133 -17.91 -0.75 -11.23
N ASN A 134 -19.09 -0.44 -11.76
CA ASN A 134 -20.27 -0.32 -10.93
C ASN A 134 -21.00 -1.66 -10.87
N ILE A 135 -21.04 -2.26 -9.69
CA ILE A 135 -21.76 -3.50 -9.41
C ILE A 135 -22.73 -3.27 -8.25
N ALA A 136 -24.01 -3.43 -8.49
CA ALA A 136 -25.08 -3.26 -7.50
C ALA A 136 -25.02 -1.89 -6.77
N GLY A 137 -24.72 -0.81 -7.52
CA GLY A 137 -24.65 0.54 -6.99
C GLY A 137 -23.36 0.88 -6.22
N ARG A 138 -22.38 -0.03 -6.19
CA ARG A 138 -21.06 0.19 -5.61
C ARG A 138 -20.03 0.32 -6.71
N ASN A 139 -19.26 1.40 -6.68
CA ASN A 139 -18.09 1.55 -7.52
C ASN A 139 -16.91 0.81 -6.92
N ILE A 140 -16.32 -0.11 -7.67
CA ILE A 140 -15.13 -0.87 -7.26
C ILE A 140 -14.03 -0.52 -8.25
N ASN A 141 -13.01 0.16 -7.80
CA ASN A 141 -11.87 0.58 -8.63
C ASN A 141 -10.54 0.00 -8.17
N ASN A 142 -10.45 -0.48 -6.93
CA ASN A 142 -9.24 -1.13 -6.41
C ASN A 142 -9.54 -2.16 -5.32
N LEU A 143 -8.61 -3.11 -5.16
CA LEU A 143 -8.47 -4.01 -4.01
C LEU A 143 -7.00 -4.01 -3.60
N ARG A 144 -6.73 -4.08 -2.30
CA ARG A 144 -5.38 -3.97 -1.75
C ARG A 144 -5.09 -5.09 -0.76
N CYS A 145 -3.84 -5.58 -0.81
CA CYS A 145 -3.31 -6.53 0.17
C CYS A 145 -1.87 -6.15 0.49
N ALA A 146 -1.68 -5.28 1.48
CA ALA A 146 -0.41 -4.64 1.82
C ALA A 146 0.14 -3.81 0.65
N GLU A 147 1.29 -4.20 0.08
CA GLU A 147 1.92 -3.59 -1.10
C GLU A 147 1.26 -3.94 -2.42
N ASP A 148 0.55 -5.07 -2.48
CA ASP A 148 -0.13 -5.51 -3.69
C ASP A 148 -1.41 -4.71 -3.91
N ILE A 149 -1.53 -4.08 -5.06
CA ILE A 149 -2.71 -3.33 -5.46
C ILE A 149 -3.24 -3.88 -6.77
N MET A 150 -4.54 -4.09 -6.83
CA MET A 150 -5.25 -4.41 -8.07
C MET A 150 -6.21 -3.28 -8.39
N PHE A 151 -6.08 -2.72 -9.59
CA PHE A 151 -7.08 -1.82 -10.15
C PHE A 151 -8.06 -2.58 -11.02
N THR A 152 -9.29 -2.06 -11.09
CA THR A 152 -10.33 -2.55 -11.99
C THR A 152 -11.08 -1.37 -12.59
N ALA A 153 -11.44 -1.48 -13.89
CA ALA A 153 -12.20 -0.47 -14.60
C ALA A 153 -12.97 -1.11 -15.79
N GLU A 154 -13.85 -0.33 -16.41
CA GLU A 154 -14.62 -0.76 -17.60
C GLU A 154 -13.85 -0.50 -18.91
N SER A 155 -12.75 0.29 -18.89
CA SER A 155 -11.89 0.54 -20.06
C SER A 155 -10.39 0.55 -19.72
N GLU A 156 -9.57 0.41 -20.76
CA GLU A 156 -8.11 0.46 -20.64
C GLU A 156 -7.64 1.87 -20.29
N GLU A 157 -8.28 2.89 -20.84
CA GLU A 157 -7.95 4.29 -20.59
C GLU A 157 -8.17 4.66 -19.12
N GLU A 158 -9.23 4.15 -18.51
CA GLU A 158 -9.49 4.33 -17.08
C GLU A 158 -8.40 3.67 -16.23
N ILE A 159 -8.01 2.43 -16.54
CA ILE A 159 -6.91 1.72 -15.87
C ILE A 159 -5.61 2.51 -15.97
N MET A 160 -5.27 2.99 -17.15
CA MET A 160 -4.06 3.80 -17.35
C MET A 160 -4.10 5.11 -16.56
N SER A 161 -5.26 5.76 -16.50
CA SER A 161 -5.46 6.96 -15.68
C SER A 161 -5.22 6.70 -14.19
N LEU A 162 -5.80 5.63 -13.63
CA LEU A 162 -5.60 5.22 -12.24
C LEU A 162 -4.13 4.91 -11.96
N LEU A 163 -3.49 4.12 -12.83
CA LEU A 163 -2.09 3.73 -12.73
C LEU A 163 -1.16 4.96 -12.70
N MET A 164 -1.37 5.91 -13.61
CA MET A 164 -0.53 7.12 -13.70
C MET A 164 -0.67 8.02 -12.47
N LYS A 165 -1.87 8.13 -11.90
CA LYS A 165 -2.09 8.87 -10.65
C LYS A 165 -1.30 8.25 -9.50
N VAL A 166 -1.45 6.94 -9.29
CA VAL A 166 -0.75 6.23 -8.20
C VAL A 166 0.75 6.24 -8.42
N LYS A 167 1.23 6.03 -9.65
CA LYS A 167 2.65 6.12 -9.96
C LYS A 167 3.24 7.47 -9.55
N LYS A 168 2.59 8.58 -9.93
CA LYS A 168 3.03 9.94 -9.60
C LYS A 168 3.13 10.15 -8.08
N GLU A 169 2.13 9.72 -7.32
CA GLU A 169 2.12 9.90 -5.86
C GLU A 169 3.16 8.97 -5.19
N SER A 170 3.31 7.74 -5.68
CA SER A 170 4.32 6.79 -5.19
C SER A 170 5.75 7.32 -5.36
N GLU A 171 6.07 7.89 -6.53
CA GLU A 171 7.39 8.47 -6.81
C GLU A 171 7.72 9.64 -5.88
N LYS A 172 6.74 10.50 -5.52
CA LYS A 172 6.93 11.60 -4.56
C LYS A 172 7.43 11.11 -3.21
N VAL A 173 6.96 9.96 -2.77
CA VAL A 173 7.34 9.38 -1.48
C VAL A 173 8.51 8.39 -1.59
N GLY A 174 8.96 8.06 -2.79
CA GLY A 174 10.16 7.24 -3.04
C GLY A 174 9.87 5.76 -3.26
N LEU A 175 8.62 5.39 -3.53
CA LEU A 175 8.28 4.06 -4.01
C LEU A 175 8.30 4.01 -5.53
N LYS A 176 8.78 2.88 -6.07
CA LYS A 176 8.86 2.64 -7.50
C LYS A 176 8.00 1.44 -7.87
N LEU A 177 7.08 1.65 -8.80
CA LEU A 177 6.28 0.59 -9.42
C LEU A 177 7.10 -0.25 -10.38
N ILE A 178 6.77 -1.54 -10.45
CA ILE A 178 7.26 -2.49 -11.44
C ILE A 178 6.17 -2.67 -12.50
#